data_1678508286fd4dcf1b5e4988c62c91b9
#
_entry.id   1678508286fd4dcf1b5e4988c62c91b9
#
_cell.length_a   1.000
_cell.length_b   1.000
_cell.length_c   1.000
_cell.angle_alpha   90.00
_cell.angle_beta   90.00
_cell.angle_gamma   90.00
#
_symmetry.space_group_name_H-M   'P 1'
#
loop_
_entity.id
_entity.type
_entity.pdbx_description
1 polymer ?
#
loop_
_entity_poly.entity_id
_entity_poly.type
_entity_poly.pdbx_seq_one_letter_code
_entity_poly.pdbx_strand_id
1 'polypeptide(L)'
;SFTRTGVQVPSIDVTAMYRKLFLEDTPEAMKQERLRLKRHGSILDSVLDKAKAVNRELGKQDQQKFAEYLDSVRSLEKKIDLQEPWLDRPKPKTKMEEPRPQPQTADEMKIMMELMALAIETDSTRIMTLSSGFSNGDFGLQGGYHGFSHHGERPDHTDALKKIERNQIAQMAYLIDLLKEKEDPMNGGTLFDHTMILFGCGMATGTHSCKNMPLVLAGGGFKLGEHVVLPEGKFERVKACNLLLSMLQNFGLEVDRFGTSTGTLTGLESKSV
;
A
#
# COMPACT_ATOMS: atom_id res chain seq x y z
N SER A 1 -6.03 -1.23 -1.52
CA SER A 1 -5.54 -0.57 -2.73
C SER A 1 -6.66 0.20 -3.42
N PHE A 2 -6.33 1.35 -3.98
CA PHE A 2 -7.27 2.15 -4.75
C PHE A 2 -7.17 1.76 -6.23
N THR A 3 -8.29 1.48 -6.85
CA THR A 3 -8.40 1.28 -8.30
C THR A 3 -9.28 2.38 -8.89
N ARG A 4 -9.30 2.56 -10.22
CA ARG A 4 -10.23 3.49 -10.88
C ARG A 4 -11.70 3.18 -10.58
N THR A 5 -12.01 1.95 -10.21
CA THR A 5 -13.37 1.45 -9.94
C THR A 5 -13.72 1.42 -8.46
N GLY A 6 -12.82 1.86 -7.57
CA GLY A 6 -13.04 1.91 -6.13
C GLY A 6 -11.88 1.40 -5.29
N VAL A 7 -12.10 1.36 -3.99
CA VAL A 7 -11.14 0.82 -3.01
C VAL A 7 -11.38 -0.67 -2.85
N GLN A 8 -10.36 -1.46 -3.14
CA GLN A 8 -10.34 -2.87 -2.77
C GLN A 8 -9.21 -3.06 -1.74
N VAL A 9 -9.59 -3.07 -0.48
CA VAL A 9 -8.71 -3.51 0.61
C VAL A 9 -9.19 -4.89 1.00
N PRO A 10 -8.50 -5.97 0.59
CA PRO A 10 -8.83 -7.28 1.09
C PRO A 10 -8.60 -7.29 2.61
N SER A 11 -9.61 -7.69 3.36
CA SER A 11 -9.41 -8.07 4.75
C SER A 11 -8.62 -9.37 4.76
N ILE A 12 -7.40 -9.32 5.26
CA ILE A 12 -6.56 -10.49 5.40
C ILE A 12 -6.04 -10.50 6.83
N ASP A 13 -6.29 -11.57 7.54
CA ASP A 13 -5.72 -11.80 8.86
C ASP A 13 -4.27 -12.30 8.76
N VAL A 14 -3.55 -12.27 9.87
CA VAL A 14 -2.14 -12.66 9.94
C VAL A 14 -1.91 -14.12 9.55
N THR A 15 -2.83 -15.03 9.88
CA THR A 15 -2.74 -16.44 9.52
C THR A 15 -2.88 -16.62 8.01
N ALA A 16 -3.88 -15.98 7.40
CA ALA A 16 -4.10 -16.03 5.97
C ALA A 16 -2.96 -15.37 5.19
N MET A 17 -2.38 -14.28 5.72
CA MET A 17 -1.19 -13.63 5.15
C MET A 17 0.02 -14.56 5.19
N TYR A 18 0.29 -15.19 6.35
CA TYR A 18 1.37 -16.14 6.52
C TYR A 18 1.26 -17.30 5.53
N ARG A 19 0.08 -17.95 5.46
CA ARG A 19 -0.18 -19.06 4.54
C ARG A 19 0.05 -18.67 3.10
N LYS A 20 -0.44 -17.50 2.71
CA LYS A 20 -0.27 -16.99 1.35
C LYS A 20 1.20 -16.79 0.97
N LEU A 21 2.03 -16.34 1.90
CA LEU A 21 3.44 -16.00 1.63
C LEU A 21 4.39 -17.19 1.77
N PHE A 22 4.14 -18.09 2.72
CA PHE A 22 5.14 -19.07 3.18
C PHE A 22 4.72 -20.53 3.11
N LEU A 23 3.42 -20.82 2.96
CA LEU A 23 2.98 -22.21 2.78
C LEU A 23 2.77 -22.54 1.30
N GLU A 24 3.32 -23.66 0.88
CA GLU A 24 3.09 -24.18 -0.48
C GLU A 24 1.61 -24.47 -0.69
N ASP A 25 1.11 -24.08 -1.85
CA ASP A 25 -0.24 -24.40 -2.25
C ASP A 25 -0.33 -25.90 -2.61
N THR A 26 -1.46 -26.53 -2.35
CA THR A 26 -1.68 -27.90 -2.78
C THR A 26 -1.72 -28.00 -4.30
N PRO A 27 -1.33 -29.15 -4.91
CA PRO A 27 -1.41 -29.33 -6.36
C PRO A 27 -2.81 -29.05 -6.92
N GLU A 28 -3.86 -29.40 -6.17
CA GLU A 28 -5.26 -29.13 -6.51
C GLU A 28 -5.58 -27.65 -6.50
N ALA A 29 -5.11 -26.92 -5.48
CA ALA A 29 -5.28 -25.46 -5.37
C ALA A 29 -4.55 -24.74 -6.52
N MET A 30 -3.32 -25.13 -6.84
CA MET A 30 -2.55 -24.61 -7.97
C MET A 30 -3.26 -24.88 -9.30
N LYS A 31 -3.79 -26.09 -9.51
CA LYS A 31 -4.56 -26.44 -10.70
C LYS A 31 -5.82 -25.57 -10.83
N GLN A 32 -6.55 -25.37 -9.75
CA GLN A 32 -7.75 -24.52 -9.75
C GLN A 32 -7.40 -23.06 -10.05
N GLU A 33 -6.32 -22.55 -9.49
CA GLU A 33 -5.88 -21.18 -9.77
C GLU A 33 -5.45 -21.00 -11.22
N ARG A 34 -4.71 -21.95 -11.81
CA ARG A 34 -4.38 -21.93 -13.26
C ARG A 34 -5.64 -21.93 -14.13
N LEU A 35 -6.64 -22.75 -13.77
CA LEU A 35 -7.92 -22.77 -14.48
C LEU A 35 -8.66 -21.44 -14.36
N ARG A 36 -8.60 -20.81 -13.17
CA ARG A 36 -9.18 -19.48 -12.91
C ARG A 36 -8.52 -18.41 -13.79
N LEU A 37 -7.19 -18.37 -13.82
CA LEU A 37 -6.44 -17.43 -14.66
C LEU A 37 -6.76 -17.61 -16.14
N LYS A 38 -6.77 -18.84 -16.65
CA LYS A 38 -7.16 -19.14 -18.04
C LYS A 38 -8.58 -18.69 -18.38
N ARG A 39 -9.54 -18.89 -17.47
CA ARG A 39 -10.91 -18.41 -17.67
C ARG A 39 -10.97 -16.90 -17.73
N HIS A 40 -10.25 -16.21 -16.86
CA HIS A 40 -10.20 -14.75 -16.87
C HIS A 40 -9.58 -14.22 -18.15
N GLY A 41 -8.48 -14.80 -18.63
CA GLY A 41 -7.88 -14.47 -19.92
C GLY A 41 -8.88 -14.63 -21.07
N SER A 42 -9.53 -15.79 -21.17
CA SER A 42 -10.54 -16.06 -22.22
C SER A 42 -11.74 -15.11 -22.19
N ILE A 43 -12.19 -14.68 -20.99
CA ILE A 43 -13.24 -13.68 -20.86
C ILE A 43 -12.77 -12.31 -21.37
N LEU A 44 -11.54 -11.91 -21.01
CA LEU A 44 -10.96 -10.66 -21.44
C LEU A 44 -10.76 -10.58 -22.95
N ASP A 45 -10.27 -11.67 -23.58
CA ASP A 45 -10.16 -11.79 -25.03
C ASP A 45 -11.52 -11.57 -25.72
N SER A 46 -12.57 -12.27 -25.23
CA SER A 46 -13.93 -12.11 -25.75
C SER A 46 -14.48 -10.68 -25.60
N VAL A 47 -14.15 -10.03 -24.46
CA VAL A 47 -14.53 -8.62 -24.22
C VAL A 47 -13.80 -7.69 -25.17
N LEU A 48 -12.49 -7.89 -25.37
CA LEU A 48 -11.68 -7.06 -26.29
C LEU A 48 -12.15 -7.17 -27.73
N ASP A 49 -12.51 -8.35 -28.20
CA ASP A 49 -13.00 -8.55 -29.56
C ASP A 49 -14.35 -7.89 -29.80
N LYS A 50 -15.28 -8.04 -28.87
CA LYS A 50 -16.57 -7.30 -28.93
C LYS A 50 -16.37 -5.80 -28.84
N ALA A 51 -15.46 -5.37 -27.99
CA ALA A 51 -15.14 -3.96 -27.81
C ALA A 51 -14.55 -3.32 -29.07
N LYS A 52 -13.72 -4.02 -29.83
CA LYS A 52 -13.22 -3.56 -31.14
C LYS A 52 -14.36 -3.31 -32.13
N ALA A 53 -15.39 -4.17 -32.12
CA ALA A 53 -16.56 -3.99 -32.98
C ALA A 53 -17.36 -2.76 -32.57
N VAL A 54 -17.68 -2.61 -31.29
CA VAL A 54 -18.38 -1.45 -30.73
C VAL A 54 -17.66 -0.14 -31.01
N ASN A 55 -16.33 -0.12 -30.84
CA ASN A 55 -15.52 1.10 -31.03
C ASN A 55 -15.62 1.66 -32.46
N ARG A 56 -15.86 0.80 -33.46
CA ARG A 56 -16.04 1.24 -34.87
C ARG A 56 -17.35 1.98 -35.11
N GLU A 57 -18.33 1.76 -34.25
CA GLU A 57 -19.67 2.35 -34.35
C GLU A 57 -19.81 3.62 -33.51
N LEU A 58 -18.86 3.92 -32.64
CA LEU A 58 -18.87 5.08 -31.75
C LEU A 58 -18.40 6.36 -32.44
N GLY A 59 -18.95 7.49 -32.03
CA GLY A 59 -18.45 8.81 -32.38
C GLY A 59 -17.09 9.11 -31.73
N LYS A 60 -16.32 10.05 -32.30
CA LYS A 60 -14.94 10.36 -31.84
C LYS A 60 -14.80 10.63 -30.34
N GLN A 61 -15.76 11.32 -29.73
CA GLN A 61 -15.72 11.65 -28.30
C GLN A 61 -15.94 10.41 -27.42
N ASP A 62 -16.84 9.51 -27.85
CA ASP A 62 -17.10 8.27 -27.14
C ASP A 62 -15.97 7.25 -27.34
N GLN A 63 -15.33 7.24 -28.51
CA GLN A 63 -14.15 6.44 -28.78
C GLN A 63 -13.01 6.76 -27.79
N GLN A 64 -12.83 8.03 -27.43
CA GLN A 64 -11.82 8.43 -26.45
C GLN A 64 -12.10 7.85 -25.06
N LYS A 65 -13.34 7.97 -24.58
CA LYS A 65 -13.75 7.36 -23.28
C LYS A 65 -13.67 5.84 -23.32
N PHE A 66 -14.00 5.25 -24.44
CA PHE A 66 -13.96 3.81 -24.61
C PHE A 66 -12.52 3.26 -24.67
N ALA A 67 -11.58 4.03 -25.19
CA ALA A 67 -10.15 3.70 -25.13
C ALA A 67 -9.65 3.58 -23.68
N GLU A 68 -10.10 4.45 -22.76
CA GLU A 68 -9.75 4.33 -21.34
C GLU A 68 -10.28 3.04 -20.70
N TYR A 69 -11.48 2.59 -21.13
CA TYR A 69 -12.02 1.30 -20.71
C TYR A 69 -11.15 0.14 -21.24
N LEU A 70 -10.78 0.16 -22.51
CA LEU A 70 -9.93 -0.85 -23.13
C LEU A 70 -8.54 -0.92 -22.49
N ASP A 71 -7.95 0.21 -22.12
CA ASP A 71 -6.68 0.26 -21.40
C ASP A 71 -6.80 -0.37 -20.01
N SER A 72 -7.96 -0.21 -19.36
CA SER A 72 -8.24 -0.89 -18.09
C SER A 72 -8.32 -2.41 -18.25
N VAL A 73 -8.96 -2.89 -19.32
CA VAL A 73 -9.05 -4.33 -19.65
C VAL A 73 -7.66 -4.90 -19.97
N ARG A 74 -6.85 -4.21 -20.78
CA ARG A 74 -5.46 -4.60 -21.07
C ARG A 74 -4.57 -4.63 -19.84
N SER A 75 -4.79 -3.69 -18.92
CA SER A 75 -4.05 -3.67 -17.65
C SER A 75 -4.38 -4.88 -16.78
N LEU A 76 -5.63 -5.37 -16.84
CA LEU A 76 -6.04 -6.59 -16.15
C LEU A 76 -5.45 -7.85 -16.80
N GLU A 77 -5.42 -7.90 -18.13
CA GLU A 77 -4.77 -8.97 -18.92
C GLU A 77 -3.29 -9.11 -18.52
N LYS A 78 -2.54 -8.00 -18.56
CA LYS A 78 -1.13 -7.99 -18.13
C LYS A 78 -0.95 -8.47 -16.68
N LYS A 79 -1.89 -8.17 -15.78
CA LYS A 79 -1.81 -8.68 -14.40
C LYS A 79 -2.00 -10.20 -14.33
N ILE A 80 -2.86 -10.77 -15.16
CA ILE A 80 -3.06 -12.22 -15.24
C ILE A 80 -1.79 -12.89 -15.75
N ASP A 81 -1.21 -12.37 -16.83
CA ASP A 81 0.03 -12.89 -17.41
C ASP A 81 1.21 -12.85 -16.41
N LEU A 82 1.28 -11.81 -15.60
CA LEU A 82 2.29 -11.68 -14.55
C LEU A 82 2.04 -12.61 -13.36
N GLN A 83 0.82 -13.08 -13.13
CA GLN A 83 0.50 -13.98 -12.02
C GLN A 83 0.85 -15.45 -12.32
N GLU A 84 0.73 -15.88 -13.57
CA GLU A 84 0.94 -17.28 -13.92
C GLU A 84 2.35 -17.80 -13.57
N PRO A 85 3.47 -17.09 -13.87
CA PRO A 85 4.81 -17.51 -13.47
C PRO A 85 5.02 -17.59 -11.95
N TRP A 86 4.25 -16.82 -11.17
CA TRP A 86 4.34 -16.85 -9.71
C TRP A 86 3.79 -18.14 -9.10
N LEU A 87 2.90 -18.85 -9.80
CA LEU A 87 2.38 -20.13 -9.33
C LEU A 87 3.46 -21.23 -9.27
N ASP A 88 4.51 -21.10 -10.08
CA ASP A 88 5.63 -22.05 -10.13
C ASP A 88 6.80 -21.64 -9.23
N ARG A 89 6.76 -20.44 -8.64
CA ARG A 89 7.81 -19.95 -7.76
C ARG A 89 7.67 -20.60 -6.38
N PRO A 90 8.71 -21.33 -5.90
CA PRO A 90 8.67 -21.91 -4.56
C PRO A 90 8.46 -20.83 -3.49
N LYS A 91 7.65 -21.15 -2.50
CA LYS A 91 7.48 -20.25 -1.36
C LYS A 91 8.77 -20.19 -0.53
N PRO A 92 9.16 -19.01 -0.05
CA PRO A 92 10.34 -18.89 0.80
C PRO A 92 10.13 -19.61 2.12
N LYS A 93 11.20 -20.21 2.64
CA LYS A 93 11.20 -20.83 3.97
C LYS A 93 11.40 -19.77 5.04
N THR A 94 10.71 -19.89 6.15
CA THR A 94 10.83 -19.03 7.30
C THR A 94 10.97 -19.84 8.60
N LYS A 95 11.60 -19.24 9.61
CA LYS A 95 11.65 -19.78 10.98
C LYS A 95 10.43 -19.34 11.81
N MET A 96 9.66 -18.39 11.31
CA MET A 96 8.43 -17.94 11.98
C MET A 96 7.42 -19.09 11.96
N GLU A 97 6.84 -19.38 13.12
CA GLU A 97 5.71 -20.30 13.20
C GLU A 97 4.43 -19.66 12.67
N GLU A 98 3.51 -20.49 12.18
CA GLU A 98 2.21 -19.99 11.71
C GLU A 98 1.47 -19.29 12.85
N PRO A 99 1.19 -17.98 12.72
CA PRO A 99 0.50 -17.23 13.76
C PRO A 99 -0.94 -17.73 13.89
N ARG A 100 -1.42 -17.78 15.14
CA ARG A 100 -2.83 -18.09 15.40
C ARG A 100 -3.70 -16.89 15.02
N PRO A 101 -4.93 -17.12 14.55
CA PRO A 101 -5.88 -16.04 14.31
C PRO A 101 -6.11 -15.23 15.61
N GLN A 102 -5.91 -13.93 15.52
CA GLN A 102 -6.18 -12.99 16.61
C GLN A 102 -7.10 -11.90 16.10
N PRO A 103 -8.22 -11.63 16.78
CA PRO A 103 -9.18 -10.65 16.29
C PRO A 103 -8.66 -9.22 16.54
N GLN A 104 -8.13 -8.57 15.54
CA GLN A 104 -7.83 -7.12 15.48
C GLN A 104 -7.24 -6.53 16.79
N THR A 105 -6.27 -7.22 17.35
CA THR A 105 -5.56 -6.79 18.57
C THR A 105 -4.29 -6.00 18.24
N ALA A 106 -3.74 -5.31 19.24
CA ALA A 106 -2.42 -4.69 19.10
C ALA A 106 -1.33 -5.74 18.78
N ASP A 107 -1.47 -6.95 19.31
CA ASP A 107 -0.56 -8.07 19.04
C ASP A 107 -0.68 -8.57 17.60
N GLU A 108 -1.89 -8.61 17.04
CA GLU A 108 -2.07 -8.94 15.61
C GLU A 108 -1.36 -7.93 14.72
N MET A 109 -1.43 -6.64 15.04
CA MET A 109 -0.73 -5.60 14.29
C MET A 109 0.79 -5.80 14.35
N LYS A 110 1.33 -6.16 15.51
CA LYS A 110 2.75 -6.47 15.67
C LYS A 110 3.16 -7.65 14.80
N ILE A 111 2.41 -8.74 14.81
CA ILE A 111 2.63 -9.91 13.93
C ILE A 111 2.54 -9.50 12.45
N MET A 112 1.62 -8.60 12.09
CA MET A 112 1.54 -8.08 10.72
C MET A 112 2.83 -7.32 10.33
N MET A 113 3.42 -6.51 11.20
CA MET A 113 4.71 -5.84 10.94
C MET A 113 5.83 -6.85 10.75
N GLU A 114 5.87 -7.92 11.56
CA GLU A 114 6.83 -9.01 11.40
C GLU A 114 6.68 -9.72 10.05
N LEU A 115 5.45 -10.02 9.64
CA LEU A 115 5.15 -10.60 8.33
C LEU A 115 5.52 -9.66 7.17
N MET A 116 5.31 -8.36 7.32
CA MET A 116 5.72 -7.37 6.32
C MET A 116 7.24 -7.32 6.18
N ALA A 117 7.97 -7.27 7.29
CA ALA A 117 9.43 -7.29 7.28
C ALA A 117 9.97 -8.58 6.63
N LEU A 118 9.38 -9.73 6.99
CA LEU A 118 9.76 -11.03 6.44
C LEU A 118 9.44 -11.14 4.93
N ALA A 119 8.33 -10.56 4.47
CA ALA A 119 7.98 -10.55 3.06
C ALA A 119 8.95 -9.70 2.21
N ILE A 120 9.50 -8.62 2.78
CA ILE A 120 10.56 -7.82 2.14
C ILE A 120 11.87 -8.61 2.14
N GLU A 121 12.29 -9.15 3.29
CA GLU A 121 13.52 -9.93 3.44
C GLU A 121 13.61 -11.10 2.46
N THR A 122 12.49 -11.75 2.20
CA THR A 122 12.41 -12.91 1.30
C THR A 122 12.12 -12.55 -0.16
N ASP A 123 12.08 -11.26 -0.50
CA ASP A 123 11.67 -10.75 -1.83
C ASP A 123 10.34 -11.34 -2.34
N SER A 124 9.43 -11.65 -1.40
CA SER A 124 8.09 -12.13 -1.74
C SER A 124 7.22 -11.01 -2.31
N THR A 125 7.50 -9.78 -1.96
CA THR A 125 6.92 -8.57 -2.54
C THR A 125 7.82 -7.37 -2.30
N ARG A 126 7.77 -6.40 -3.22
CA ARG A 126 8.49 -5.11 -3.09
C ARG A 126 7.55 -3.94 -2.83
N ILE A 127 6.24 -4.17 -2.84
CA ILE A 127 5.24 -3.13 -2.60
C ILE A 127 4.16 -3.69 -1.69
N MET A 128 3.91 -3.00 -0.59
CA MET A 128 2.86 -3.33 0.35
C MET A 128 2.05 -2.10 0.73
N THR A 129 0.78 -2.31 0.97
CA THR A 129 -0.11 -1.31 1.55
C THR A 129 -0.87 -1.95 2.70
N LEU A 130 -0.91 -1.26 3.84
CA LEU A 130 -1.65 -1.68 5.01
C LEU A 130 -2.61 -0.56 5.41
N SER A 131 -3.89 -0.91 5.57
CA SER A 131 -4.84 -0.06 6.26
C SER A 131 -5.03 -0.62 7.65
N SER A 132 -4.50 0.06 8.66
CA SER A 132 -4.61 -0.39 10.04
C SER A 132 -6.01 -0.15 10.55
N GLY A 133 -6.73 -1.25 10.84
CA GLY A 133 -7.83 -1.25 11.78
C GLY A 133 -7.29 -1.44 13.20
N PHE A 134 -8.13 -1.24 14.20
CA PHE A 134 -7.79 -1.64 15.57
C PHE A 134 -9.06 -1.96 16.34
N SER A 135 -8.90 -2.78 17.37
CA SER A 135 -9.97 -3.07 18.31
C SER A 135 -9.99 -2.01 19.43
N ASN A 136 -11.13 -1.42 19.67
CA ASN A 136 -11.30 -0.49 20.78
C ASN A 136 -11.06 -1.16 22.14
N GLY A 137 -11.30 -2.47 22.23
CA GLY A 137 -11.13 -3.26 23.44
C GLY A 137 -9.71 -3.23 23.98
N ASP A 138 -8.69 -3.21 23.10
CA ASP A 138 -7.29 -3.20 23.50
C ASP A 138 -6.88 -1.94 24.30
N PHE A 139 -7.62 -0.85 24.10
CA PHE A 139 -7.35 0.42 24.77
C PHE A 139 -8.36 0.75 25.89
N GLY A 140 -9.30 -0.16 26.18
CA GLY A 140 -10.39 0.09 27.12
C GLY A 140 -11.33 1.21 26.67
N LEU A 141 -11.42 1.46 25.35
CA LEU A 141 -12.22 2.52 24.77
C LEU A 141 -13.61 2.00 24.39
N GLN A 142 -14.62 2.80 24.68
CA GLN A 142 -15.97 2.56 24.23
C GLN A 142 -16.31 3.52 23.09
N GLY A 143 -16.49 3.00 21.89
CA GLY A 143 -16.75 3.77 20.68
C GLY A 143 -15.88 3.32 19.51
N GLY A 144 -16.07 3.91 18.35
CA GLY A 144 -15.31 3.62 17.14
C GLY A 144 -14.36 4.76 16.79
N TYR A 145 -13.27 4.44 16.08
CA TYR A 145 -12.30 5.44 15.58
C TYR A 145 -12.99 6.59 14.86
N HIS A 146 -13.95 6.28 13.98
CA HIS A 146 -14.71 7.31 13.26
C HIS A 146 -15.42 8.29 14.20
N GLY A 147 -16.05 7.79 15.25
CA GLY A 147 -16.68 8.64 16.26
C GLY A 147 -15.67 9.53 16.99
N PHE A 148 -14.50 8.98 17.35
CA PHE A 148 -13.42 9.76 17.96
C PHE A 148 -12.82 10.79 17.00
N SER A 149 -12.70 10.47 15.70
CA SER A 149 -12.16 11.40 14.70
C SER A 149 -12.99 12.66 14.50
N HIS A 150 -14.29 12.58 14.80
CA HIS A 150 -15.19 13.74 14.86
C HIS A 150 -15.26 14.35 16.27
N HIS A 151 -14.12 14.55 16.91
CA HIS A 151 -13.98 14.87 18.34
C HIS A 151 -14.66 16.16 18.79
N GLY A 152 -14.86 17.14 17.90
CA GLY A 152 -15.46 18.43 18.29
C GLY A 152 -14.73 19.10 19.46
N GLU A 153 -13.41 18.90 19.54
CA GLU A 153 -12.53 19.35 20.65
C GLU A 153 -12.83 18.73 22.03
N ARG A 154 -13.63 17.68 22.09
CA ARG A 154 -13.92 16.95 23.32
C ARG A 154 -12.65 16.26 23.84
N PRO A 155 -12.23 16.49 25.11
CA PRO A 155 -11.00 15.91 25.67
C PRO A 155 -10.98 14.37 25.65
N ASP A 156 -12.11 13.73 25.97
CA ASP A 156 -12.25 12.26 25.99
C ASP A 156 -12.01 11.64 24.60
N HIS A 157 -12.50 12.26 23.54
CA HIS A 157 -12.30 11.82 22.17
C HIS A 157 -10.85 12.06 21.70
N THR A 158 -10.29 13.23 22.01
CA THR A 158 -8.89 13.53 21.63
C THR A 158 -7.90 12.64 22.36
N ASP A 159 -8.17 12.29 23.63
CA ASP A 159 -7.32 11.36 24.38
C ASP A 159 -7.45 9.92 23.88
N ALA A 160 -8.65 9.52 23.44
CA ALA A 160 -8.83 8.24 22.75
C ALA A 160 -8.01 8.19 21.45
N LEU A 161 -8.09 9.22 20.60
CA LEU A 161 -7.28 9.31 19.37
C LEU A 161 -5.79 9.24 19.65
N LYS A 162 -5.29 10.02 20.64
CA LYS A 162 -3.88 9.98 21.03
C LYS A 162 -3.39 8.59 21.41
N LYS A 163 -4.20 7.79 22.12
CA LYS A 163 -3.85 6.41 22.47
C LYS A 163 -3.70 5.56 21.23
N ILE A 164 -4.68 5.64 20.32
CA ILE A 164 -4.72 4.89 19.07
C ILE A 164 -3.55 5.25 18.16
N GLU A 165 -3.37 6.54 17.90
CA GLU A 165 -2.34 7.04 16.99
C GLU A 165 -0.93 6.78 17.52
N ARG A 166 -0.72 6.89 18.84
CA ARG A 166 0.56 6.48 19.47
C ARG A 166 0.86 5.01 19.23
N ASN A 167 -0.14 4.13 19.32
CA ASN A 167 0.06 2.72 19.02
C ASN A 167 0.39 2.51 17.53
N GLN A 168 -0.29 3.19 16.61
CA GLN A 168 0.00 3.09 15.18
C GLN A 168 1.43 3.55 14.86
N ILE A 169 1.86 4.67 15.43
CA ILE A 169 3.25 5.15 15.28
C ILE A 169 4.25 4.17 15.90
N ALA A 170 3.93 3.56 17.05
CA ALA A 170 4.78 2.56 17.67
C ALA A 170 4.93 1.30 16.79
N GLN A 171 3.87 0.87 16.12
CA GLN A 171 3.94 -0.24 15.17
C GLN A 171 4.77 0.11 13.93
N MET A 172 4.66 1.33 13.42
CA MET A 172 5.54 1.80 12.34
C MET A 172 7.02 1.81 12.79
N ALA A 173 7.30 2.31 14.00
CA ALA A 173 8.66 2.31 14.57
C ALA A 173 9.19 0.88 14.71
N TYR A 174 8.37 -0.04 15.17
CA TYR A 174 8.71 -1.46 15.26
C TYR A 174 9.07 -2.07 13.89
N LEU A 175 8.30 -1.77 12.84
CA LEU A 175 8.64 -2.20 11.48
C LEU A 175 10.00 -1.62 11.03
N ILE A 176 10.26 -0.37 11.34
CA ILE A 176 11.55 0.28 11.02
C ILE A 176 12.70 -0.44 11.73
N ASP A 177 12.54 -0.78 13.01
CA ASP A 177 13.57 -1.50 13.78
C ASP A 177 13.83 -2.89 13.19
N LEU A 178 12.77 -3.64 12.86
CA LEU A 178 12.89 -4.94 12.18
C LEU A 178 13.67 -4.85 10.86
N LEU A 179 13.45 -3.80 10.08
CA LEU A 179 14.15 -3.62 8.79
C LEU A 179 15.60 -3.17 8.97
N LYS A 180 15.90 -2.42 10.04
CA LYS A 180 17.28 -2.03 10.40
C LYS A 180 18.12 -3.19 10.92
N GLU A 181 17.51 -4.18 11.55
CA GLU A 181 18.19 -5.37 12.05
C GLU A 181 18.59 -6.36 10.95
N LYS A 182 18.07 -6.17 9.73
CA LYS A 182 18.27 -7.10 8.61
C LYS A 182 19.17 -6.49 7.55
N GLU A 183 20.22 -7.22 7.18
CA GLU A 183 21.07 -6.85 6.05
C GLU A 183 20.31 -7.01 4.73
N ASP A 184 20.58 -6.13 3.78
CA ASP A 184 20.11 -6.28 2.39
C ASP A 184 21.16 -7.03 1.57
N PRO A 185 20.92 -8.31 1.23
CA PRO A 185 21.91 -9.11 0.52
C PRO A 185 22.10 -8.70 -0.94
N MET A 186 21.22 -7.88 -1.48
CA MET A 186 21.26 -7.46 -2.89
C MET A 186 22.00 -6.12 -3.08
N ASN A 187 21.80 -5.18 -2.14
CA ASN A 187 22.26 -3.80 -2.31
C ASN A 187 23.27 -3.38 -1.24
N GLY A 188 23.50 -4.21 -0.22
CA GLY A 188 24.30 -3.87 0.96
C GLY A 188 23.57 -2.93 1.91
N GLY A 189 24.14 -2.69 3.08
CA GLY A 189 23.44 -1.96 4.14
C GLY A 189 22.29 -2.77 4.73
N THR A 190 21.26 -2.09 5.19
CA THR A 190 20.09 -2.72 5.81
C THR A 190 18.88 -2.67 4.87
N LEU A 191 17.88 -3.53 5.11
CA LEU A 191 16.61 -3.45 4.37
C LEU A 191 15.93 -2.09 4.53
N PHE A 192 16.14 -1.41 5.65
CA PHE A 192 15.60 -0.07 5.89
C PHE A 192 16.20 0.98 4.93
N ASP A 193 17.46 0.87 4.58
CA ASP A 193 18.13 1.81 3.68
C ASP A 193 17.48 1.81 2.28
N HIS A 194 16.92 0.67 1.88
CA HIS A 194 16.32 0.47 0.56
C HIS A 194 14.78 0.34 0.58
N THR A 195 14.14 0.51 1.75
CA THR A 195 12.68 0.43 1.89
C THR A 195 12.09 1.79 2.24
N MET A 196 11.26 2.34 1.35
CA MET A 196 10.50 3.56 1.61
C MET A 196 9.23 3.22 2.39
N ILE A 197 9.05 3.84 3.56
CA ILE A 197 7.86 3.69 4.38
C ILE A 197 7.14 5.04 4.42
N LEU A 198 5.92 5.09 3.92
CA LEU A 198 5.05 6.25 4.02
C LEU A 198 3.87 5.92 4.95
N PHE A 199 3.75 6.68 6.02
CA PHE A 199 2.65 6.57 6.97
C PHE A 199 1.86 7.87 7.03
N GLY A 200 0.55 7.78 7.12
CA GLY A 200 -0.33 8.92 7.26
C GLY A 200 -1.80 8.55 7.08
N CYS A 201 -2.64 9.54 7.09
CA CYS A 201 -4.08 9.40 6.87
C CYS A 201 -4.52 10.20 5.65
N GLY A 202 -5.74 9.93 5.18
CA GLY A 202 -6.31 10.63 4.03
C GLY A 202 -6.98 11.98 4.37
N MET A 203 -7.09 12.30 5.66
CA MET A 203 -7.75 13.51 6.16
C MET A 203 -6.99 14.04 7.38
N ALA A 204 -6.82 15.35 7.48
CA ALA A 204 -6.08 15.99 8.56
C ALA A 204 -6.95 16.35 9.76
N THR A 205 -8.25 16.50 9.59
CA THR A 205 -9.17 16.96 10.65
C THR A 205 -10.49 16.20 10.62
N GLY A 206 -11.21 16.20 11.74
CA GLY A 206 -12.56 15.65 11.87
C GLY A 206 -13.61 16.33 10.98
N THR A 207 -13.29 17.47 10.35
CA THR A 207 -14.12 18.13 9.35
C THR A 207 -13.82 17.70 7.92
N HIS A 208 -13.13 16.57 7.74
CA HIS A 208 -12.74 15.98 6.47
C HIS A 208 -11.81 16.85 5.62
N SER A 209 -11.00 17.71 6.24
CA SER A 209 -9.99 18.48 5.49
C SER A 209 -8.85 17.60 5.02
N CYS A 210 -8.52 17.69 3.73
CA CYS A 210 -7.33 17.06 3.14
C CYS A 210 -6.16 18.07 3.04
N LYS A 211 -6.23 19.17 3.78
CA LYS A 211 -5.18 20.21 3.80
C LYS A 211 -4.26 19.97 4.98
N ASN A 212 -2.96 20.24 4.80
CA ASN A 212 -1.95 20.12 5.85
C ASN A 212 -1.94 18.72 6.50
N MET A 213 -2.01 17.69 5.67
CA MET A 213 -1.98 16.31 6.15
C MET A 213 -0.61 15.98 6.75
N PRO A 214 -0.55 15.50 8.00
CA PRO A 214 0.69 14.99 8.56
C PRO A 214 1.05 13.67 7.87
N LEU A 215 2.24 13.64 7.26
CA LEU A 215 2.80 12.44 6.64
C LEU A 215 4.17 12.17 7.26
N VAL A 216 4.49 10.91 7.48
CA VAL A 216 5.80 10.47 7.95
C VAL A 216 6.43 9.63 6.86
N LEU A 217 7.60 10.05 6.38
CA LEU A 217 8.43 9.30 5.43
C LEU A 217 9.66 8.77 6.15
N ALA A 218 9.98 7.50 5.96
CA ALA A 218 11.16 6.88 6.53
C ALA A 218 11.84 5.92 5.55
N GLY A 219 13.15 5.75 5.69
CA GLY A 219 13.95 4.82 4.88
C GLY A 219 14.14 5.22 3.43
N GLY A 220 14.54 4.25 2.60
CA GLY A 220 14.65 4.39 1.16
C GLY A 220 15.70 5.38 0.67
N GLY A 221 16.74 5.69 1.46
CA GLY A 221 17.81 6.60 1.07
C GLY A 221 17.45 8.09 1.11
N PHE A 222 16.24 8.46 1.50
CA PHE A 222 15.88 9.87 1.67
C PHE A 222 16.62 10.54 2.82
N LYS A 223 16.80 11.87 2.73
CA LYS A 223 17.26 12.68 3.85
C LYS A 223 16.18 12.69 4.93
N LEU A 224 16.50 12.12 6.07
CA LEU A 224 15.56 11.92 7.20
C LEU A 224 15.97 12.76 8.42
N GLY A 225 15.08 12.82 9.41
CA GLY A 225 15.33 13.46 10.70
C GLY A 225 14.92 14.93 10.73
N GLU A 226 14.13 15.39 9.78
CA GLU A 226 13.64 16.77 9.70
C GLU A 226 12.11 16.82 9.75
N HIS A 227 11.59 17.88 10.35
CA HIS A 227 10.18 18.26 10.23
C HIS A 227 10.06 19.31 9.12
N VAL A 228 9.54 18.91 7.98
CA VAL A 228 9.39 19.77 6.82
C VAL A 228 8.00 20.40 6.83
N VAL A 229 7.92 21.70 7.05
CA VAL A 229 6.67 22.45 6.88
C VAL A 229 6.66 23.04 5.48
N LEU A 230 5.70 22.62 4.67
CA LEU A 230 5.58 23.08 3.31
C LEU A 230 4.87 24.44 3.24
N PRO A 231 5.30 25.37 2.35
CA PRO A 231 4.72 26.69 2.25
C PRO A 231 3.21 26.65 1.95
N GLU A 232 2.46 27.42 2.71
CA GLU A 232 1.06 27.71 2.41
C GLU A 232 0.95 28.97 1.55
N GLY A 233 1.00 28.80 0.25
CA GLY A 233 0.63 29.89 -0.66
C GLY A 233 -0.90 30.09 -0.70
N LYS A 234 -1.34 31.36 -0.83
CA LYS A 234 -2.78 31.67 -0.94
C LYS A 234 -3.45 30.96 -2.13
N PHE A 235 -2.69 30.65 -3.18
CA PHE A 235 -3.17 30.08 -4.44
C PHE A 235 -2.40 28.82 -4.88
N GLU A 236 -1.20 28.57 -4.33
CA GLU A 236 -0.39 27.41 -4.69
C GLU A 236 0.04 26.65 -3.44
N ARG A 237 -0.61 25.53 -3.21
CA ARG A 237 -0.21 24.59 -2.16
C ARG A 237 0.64 23.49 -2.78
N VAL A 238 1.67 23.08 -2.06
CA VAL A 238 2.44 21.90 -2.45
C VAL A 238 1.52 20.68 -2.39
N LYS A 239 1.43 19.96 -3.48
CA LYS A 239 0.53 18.83 -3.61
C LYS A 239 1.17 17.55 -3.03
N ALA A 240 0.41 16.75 -2.31
CA ALA A 240 0.88 15.44 -1.83
C ALA A 240 1.39 14.54 -2.97
N CYS A 241 0.85 14.72 -4.18
CA CYS A 241 1.33 14.01 -5.38
C CYS A 241 2.80 14.33 -5.72
N ASN A 242 3.37 15.45 -5.24
CA ASN A 242 4.79 15.76 -5.44
C ASN A 242 5.67 14.82 -4.60
N LEU A 243 5.27 14.50 -3.36
CA LEU A 243 5.93 13.49 -2.56
C LEU A 243 5.86 12.10 -3.24
N LEU A 244 4.66 11.73 -3.70
CA LEU A 244 4.48 10.44 -4.38
C LEU A 244 5.30 10.35 -5.67
N LEU A 245 5.42 11.44 -6.42
CA LEU A 245 6.30 11.50 -7.60
C LEU A 245 7.77 11.32 -7.20
N SER A 246 8.25 11.99 -6.14
CA SER A 246 9.61 11.80 -5.61
C SER A 246 9.86 10.34 -5.22
N MET A 247 8.90 9.69 -4.57
CA MET A 247 9.00 8.28 -4.20
C MET A 247 9.04 7.36 -5.44
N LEU A 248 8.24 7.62 -6.47
CA LEU A 248 8.24 6.83 -7.71
C LEU A 248 9.59 6.94 -8.43
N GLN A 249 10.15 8.14 -8.53
CA GLN A 249 11.47 8.33 -9.14
C GLN A 249 12.58 7.69 -8.31
N ASN A 250 12.52 7.80 -6.98
CA ASN A 250 13.46 7.12 -6.08
C ASN A 250 13.34 5.58 -6.18
N PHE A 251 12.18 5.06 -6.51
CA PHE A 251 11.96 3.63 -6.81
C PHE A 251 12.54 3.21 -8.17
N GLY A 252 13.04 4.14 -8.97
CA GLY A 252 13.64 3.89 -10.28
C GLY A 252 12.68 4.00 -11.48
N LEU A 253 11.50 4.59 -11.29
CA LEU A 253 10.57 4.82 -12.41
C LEU A 253 10.89 6.14 -13.12
N GLU A 254 11.09 6.08 -14.42
CA GLU A 254 11.27 7.26 -15.30
C GLU A 254 9.91 7.89 -15.60
N VAL A 255 9.39 8.67 -14.65
CA VAL A 255 8.11 9.38 -14.77
C VAL A 255 8.26 10.83 -14.36
N ASP A 256 7.69 11.76 -15.15
CA ASP A 256 7.76 13.20 -14.91
C ASP A 256 6.53 13.71 -14.16
N ARG A 257 5.49 12.88 -14.05
CA ARG A 257 4.22 13.28 -13.46
C ARG A 257 3.49 12.12 -12.82
N PHE A 258 2.85 12.40 -11.66
CA PHE A 258 1.92 11.50 -10.99
C PHE A 258 0.69 12.27 -10.50
N GLY A 259 -0.50 11.85 -10.95
CA GLY A 259 -1.76 12.49 -10.56
C GLY A 259 -1.76 14.00 -10.88
N THR A 260 -1.91 14.81 -9.84
CA THR A 260 -1.91 16.28 -9.95
C THR A 260 -0.56 16.91 -9.60
N SER A 261 0.55 16.14 -9.58
CA SER A 261 1.88 16.68 -9.26
C SER A 261 2.27 17.83 -10.18
N THR A 262 3.04 18.76 -9.66
CA THR A 262 3.63 19.90 -10.36
C THR A 262 5.15 19.81 -10.47
N GLY A 263 5.73 18.76 -9.94
CA GLY A 263 7.14 18.46 -9.84
C GLY A 263 7.41 17.55 -8.66
N THR A 264 8.64 17.26 -8.34
CA THR A 264 9.07 16.52 -7.14
C THR A 264 9.00 17.39 -5.90
N LEU A 265 9.06 16.79 -4.72
CA LEU A 265 9.21 17.51 -3.47
C LEU A 265 10.71 17.74 -3.21
N THR A 266 11.11 19.00 -3.08
CA THR A 266 12.49 19.40 -2.76
C THR A 266 12.79 19.23 -1.27
N GLY A 267 14.06 19.00 -0.93
CA GLY A 267 14.51 18.83 0.45
C GLY A 267 14.47 17.38 0.97
N LEU A 268 14.07 16.46 0.12
CA LEU A 268 14.07 15.01 0.40
C LEU A 268 15.19 14.27 -0.36
N GLU A 269 16.04 14.99 -1.05
CA GLU A 269 17.08 14.39 -1.89
C GLU A 269 17.92 13.42 -1.06
N SER A 270 18.15 12.23 -1.62
CA SER A 270 19.01 11.23 -0.99
C SER A 270 20.40 11.83 -0.75
N LYS A 271 21.04 11.47 0.35
CA LYS A 271 22.47 11.67 0.46
C LYS A 271 23.07 10.86 -0.70
N SER A 272 23.68 11.56 -1.66
CA SER A 272 24.53 10.90 -2.64
C SER A 272 25.53 10.02 -1.88
N VAL A 273 25.39 8.72 -2.06
CA VAL A 273 26.32 7.70 -1.57
C VAL A 273 27.62 7.83 -2.31
#